data_4f0af0064847f7b8f74117d555cf29c7
#
_entry.id   4f0af0064847f7b8f74117d555cf29c7
#
_cell.length_a   1.000
_cell.length_b   1.000
_cell.length_c   1.000
_cell.angle_alpha   90.00
_cell.angle_beta   90.00
_cell.angle_gamma   90.00
#
_symmetry.space_group_name_H-M   'P 1'
#
loop_
_entity.id
_entity.type
_entity.pdbx_description
1 polymer ?
#
loop_
_entity_poly.entity_id
_entity_poly.type
_entity_poly.pdbx_seq_one_letter_code
_entity_poly.pdbx_strand_id
1 'polypeptide(L)'
;MFKQTSKTQRTIAAAIAVIAGFYLLIIAPTQAMSTLKLALHAVMERLIPFDPDFYTAVPILGTTFAIWIILIAFGGALLLTLAYQIYKGSLTARAAGIGVTGIASVAGMTMFIPWMVLIVSDYSQGPVPGITPPDPNVTLTPPVLWIMAIGLLGYFTFLLADKDSTKNKIYKTIVYTYIGVVAGMVFMNAQHGVRYFEFIPEYLNGDVNLQRHDNPYGNQFTNLDYYDALALTTVSQAQMSVIKPDEAIDIVHKDKTVESMVVKKSVPTYNPNTISLFLGGYGNYLASYLMIFMLPFVFLRKRWAYNTMVMATLLSAVATYWNYFVRGSFEWVIGGTMSVILLVIILLPIFKQFLVEDPKEEQA
;
A
#
# COMPACT_ATOMS: atom_id res chain seq x y z
N MET A 1 -11.00 21.46 -25.19
CA MET A 1 -10.48 22.82 -24.91
C MET A 1 -10.44 23.03 -23.40
N PHE A 2 -9.26 23.07 -22.79
CA PHE A 2 -9.15 23.35 -21.37
C PHE A 2 -9.50 24.81 -21.09
N LYS A 3 -10.52 25.06 -20.30
CA LYS A 3 -10.91 26.41 -19.91
C LYS A 3 -9.79 27.05 -19.09
N GLN A 4 -9.40 28.27 -19.47
CA GLN A 4 -8.31 28.98 -18.79
C GLN A 4 -8.66 29.17 -17.32
N THR A 5 -7.67 28.95 -16.45
CA THR A 5 -7.76 29.21 -15.02
C THR A 5 -7.82 30.73 -14.75
N SER A 6 -8.56 31.17 -13.74
CA SER A 6 -8.55 32.56 -13.31
C SER A 6 -7.19 32.93 -12.68
N LYS A 7 -6.85 34.23 -12.63
CA LYS A 7 -5.62 34.71 -11.95
C LYS A 7 -5.60 34.26 -10.48
N THR A 8 -6.72 34.36 -9.78
CA THR A 8 -6.87 33.93 -8.39
C THR A 8 -6.61 32.44 -8.23
N GLN A 9 -7.19 31.59 -9.09
CA GLN A 9 -6.97 30.14 -9.04
C GLN A 9 -5.50 29.77 -9.29
N ARG A 10 -4.82 30.47 -10.22
CA ARG A 10 -3.39 30.27 -10.48
C ARG A 10 -2.53 30.68 -9.30
N THR A 11 -2.88 31.81 -8.66
CA THR A 11 -2.16 32.27 -7.46
C THR A 11 -2.31 31.26 -6.31
N ILE A 12 -3.54 30.78 -6.06
CA ILE A 12 -3.79 29.76 -5.02
C ILE A 12 -3.03 28.47 -5.35
N ALA A 13 -3.11 27.98 -6.58
CA ALA A 13 -2.41 26.78 -6.99
C ALA A 13 -0.88 26.91 -6.85
N ALA A 14 -0.30 28.06 -7.21
CA ALA A 14 1.12 28.31 -7.04
C ALA A 14 1.53 28.41 -5.56
N ALA A 15 0.72 29.04 -4.72
CA ALA A 15 0.95 29.08 -3.28
C ALA A 15 0.93 27.67 -2.66
N ILE A 16 -0.07 26.86 -3.03
CA ILE A 16 -0.14 25.46 -2.59
C ILE A 16 1.06 24.66 -3.13
N ALA A 17 1.50 24.88 -4.38
CA ALA A 17 2.70 24.23 -4.91
C ALA A 17 3.94 24.52 -4.08
N VAL A 18 4.12 25.78 -3.62
CA VAL A 18 5.24 26.17 -2.76
C VAL A 18 5.12 25.53 -1.39
N ILE A 19 3.96 25.64 -0.74
CA ILE A 19 3.73 25.10 0.62
C ILE A 19 3.89 23.57 0.61
N ALA A 20 3.19 22.88 -0.28
CA ALA A 20 3.29 21.44 -0.42
C ALA A 20 4.70 21.00 -0.84
N GLY A 21 5.36 21.77 -1.74
CA GLY A 21 6.71 21.49 -2.17
C GLY A 21 7.72 21.51 -1.01
N PHE A 22 7.72 22.54 -0.18
CA PHE A 22 8.57 22.59 1.01
C PHE A 22 8.22 21.50 2.02
N TYR A 23 6.93 21.28 2.27
CA TYR A 23 6.50 20.26 3.19
C TYR A 23 6.95 18.86 2.73
N LEU A 24 6.69 18.50 1.48
CA LEU A 24 7.02 17.19 0.92
C LEU A 24 8.53 16.95 0.80
N LEU A 25 9.31 18.01 0.55
CA LEU A 25 10.77 17.91 0.43
C LEU A 25 11.47 17.75 1.80
N ILE A 26 11.01 18.47 2.83
CA ILE A 26 11.73 18.60 4.09
C ILE A 26 11.04 17.87 5.25
N ILE A 27 9.74 18.06 5.42
CA ILE A 27 9.02 17.59 6.62
C ILE A 27 8.51 16.14 6.41
N ALA A 28 7.92 15.86 5.26
CA ALA A 28 7.31 14.56 5.00
C ALA A 28 8.28 13.37 5.12
N PRO A 29 9.55 13.45 4.65
CA PRO A 29 10.53 12.38 4.86
C PRO A 29 10.75 12.01 6.33
N THR A 30 10.84 13.01 7.20
CA THR A 30 11.03 12.77 8.65
C THR A 30 9.79 12.14 9.29
N GLN A 31 8.61 12.56 8.88
CA GLN A 31 7.34 11.99 9.35
C GLN A 31 7.13 10.55 8.86
N ALA A 32 7.45 10.27 7.60
CA ALA A 32 7.40 8.91 7.06
C ALA A 32 8.40 7.99 7.78
N MET A 33 9.62 8.48 8.03
CA MET A 33 10.63 7.72 8.79
C MET A 33 10.20 7.46 10.23
N SER A 34 9.58 8.43 10.90
CA SER A 34 9.03 8.24 12.25
C SER A 34 7.92 7.19 12.26
N THR A 35 7.02 7.23 11.26
CA THR A 35 5.95 6.22 11.14
C THR A 35 6.53 4.84 10.84
N LEU A 36 7.56 4.74 9.98
CA LEU A 36 8.24 3.47 9.73
C LEU A 36 8.86 2.88 10.99
N LYS A 37 9.54 3.70 11.80
CA LYS A 37 10.13 3.23 13.06
C LYS A 37 9.06 2.65 13.99
N LEU A 38 7.92 3.32 14.13
CA LEU A 38 6.80 2.83 14.93
C LEU A 38 6.22 1.52 14.37
N ALA A 39 6.04 1.44 13.03
CA ALA A 39 5.54 0.22 12.39
C ALA A 39 6.51 -0.96 12.55
N LEU A 40 7.81 -0.74 12.36
CA LEU A 40 8.83 -1.76 12.56
C LEU A 40 8.92 -2.21 14.02
N HIS A 41 8.83 -1.28 14.98
CA HIS A 41 8.76 -1.62 16.39
C HIS A 41 7.56 -2.54 16.68
N ALA A 42 6.37 -2.18 16.21
CA ALA A 42 5.20 -3.01 16.39
C ALA A 42 5.34 -4.41 15.74
N VAL A 43 5.90 -4.46 14.53
CA VAL A 43 6.12 -5.75 13.84
C VAL A 43 7.14 -6.59 14.60
N MET A 44 8.31 -6.03 14.95
CA MET A 44 9.42 -6.80 15.50
C MET A 44 9.20 -7.21 16.96
N GLU A 45 8.58 -6.36 17.76
CA GLU A 45 8.45 -6.61 19.21
C GLU A 45 7.12 -7.23 19.59
N ARG A 46 6.12 -7.19 18.71
CA ARG A 46 4.77 -7.65 19.04
C ARG A 46 4.23 -8.71 18.10
N LEU A 47 4.37 -8.49 16.78
CA LEU A 47 3.77 -9.41 15.83
C LEU A 47 4.66 -10.61 15.51
N ILE A 48 5.96 -10.42 15.32
CA ILE A 48 6.89 -11.52 15.06
C ILE A 48 6.93 -12.55 16.17
N PRO A 49 6.96 -12.17 17.47
CA PRO A 49 6.91 -13.14 18.56
C PRO A 49 5.60 -13.93 18.61
N PHE A 50 4.52 -13.33 18.12
CA PHE A 50 3.20 -13.96 18.07
C PHE A 50 2.98 -14.78 16.79
N ASP A 51 3.38 -14.22 15.65
CA ASP A 51 3.30 -14.86 14.33
C ASP A 51 4.59 -14.57 13.56
N PRO A 52 5.54 -15.51 13.52
CA PRO A 52 6.84 -15.36 12.86
C PRO A 52 6.77 -14.98 11.39
N ASP A 53 5.64 -15.18 10.71
CA ASP A 53 5.48 -14.80 9.31
C ASP A 53 5.53 -13.30 9.09
N PHE A 54 5.25 -12.51 10.12
CA PHE A 54 5.42 -11.07 10.04
C PHE A 54 6.86 -10.63 9.84
N TYR A 55 7.85 -11.54 10.00
CA TYR A 55 9.25 -11.20 9.72
C TYR A 55 9.47 -10.73 8.29
N THR A 56 8.77 -11.33 7.33
CA THR A 56 8.86 -10.91 5.91
C THR A 56 8.27 -9.52 5.66
N ALA A 57 7.42 -9.02 6.54
CA ALA A 57 6.90 -7.65 6.45
C ALA A 57 7.99 -6.59 6.71
N VAL A 58 9.05 -6.91 7.46
CA VAL A 58 10.11 -5.95 7.83
C VAL A 58 10.84 -5.40 6.59
N PRO A 59 11.45 -6.23 5.71
CA PRO A 59 12.09 -5.72 4.51
C PRO A 59 11.10 -5.07 3.53
N ILE A 60 9.86 -5.55 3.47
CA ILE A 60 8.82 -4.99 2.59
C ILE A 60 8.43 -3.59 3.05
N LEU A 61 8.16 -3.40 4.35
CA LEU A 61 7.88 -2.08 4.92
C LEU A 61 9.06 -1.13 4.72
N GLY A 62 10.28 -1.58 5.02
CA GLY A 62 11.47 -0.78 4.84
C GLY A 62 11.65 -0.31 3.40
N THR A 63 11.52 -1.22 2.43
CA THR A 63 11.67 -0.92 1.01
C THR A 63 10.56 0.00 0.49
N THR A 64 9.31 -0.27 0.83
CA THR A 64 8.18 0.54 0.36
C THR A 64 8.19 1.95 0.94
N PHE A 65 8.50 2.10 2.22
CA PHE A 65 8.65 3.42 2.81
C PHE A 65 9.83 4.19 2.20
N ALA A 66 10.96 3.53 1.94
CA ALA A 66 12.10 4.17 1.29
C ALA A 66 11.73 4.69 -0.11
N ILE A 67 11.04 3.89 -0.92
CA ILE A 67 10.55 4.32 -2.25
C ILE A 67 9.62 5.52 -2.13
N TRP A 68 8.64 5.48 -1.21
CA TRP A 68 7.72 6.59 -1.01
C TRP A 68 8.42 7.86 -0.53
N ILE A 69 9.36 7.75 0.40
CA ILE A 69 10.14 8.89 0.90
C ILE A 69 10.89 9.57 -0.25
N ILE A 70 11.56 8.79 -1.11
CA ILE A 70 12.29 9.32 -2.26
C ILE A 70 11.34 10.00 -3.24
N LEU A 71 10.23 9.35 -3.60
CA LEU A 71 9.25 9.90 -4.54
C LEU A 71 8.59 11.18 -4.01
N ILE A 72 8.27 11.24 -2.72
CA ILE A 72 7.69 12.41 -2.06
C ILE A 72 8.68 13.56 -2.04
N ALA A 73 9.93 13.31 -1.65
CA ALA A 73 10.97 14.34 -1.60
C ALA A 73 11.30 14.88 -2.99
N PHE A 74 11.47 14.01 -3.98
CA PHE A 74 11.66 14.41 -5.38
C PHE A 74 10.46 15.21 -5.90
N GLY A 75 9.24 14.75 -5.62
CA GLY A 75 8.01 15.45 -5.97
C GLY A 75 7.91 16.82 -5.34
N GLY A 76 8.33 16.96 -4.07
CA GLY A 76 8.40 18.25 -3.38
C GLY A 76 9.35 19.23 -4.09
N ALA A 77 10.56 18.78 -4.44
CA ALA A 77 11.50 19.57 -5.21
C ALA A 77 10.91 19.98 -6.58
N LEU A 78 10.26 19.04 -7.27
CA LEU A 78 9.60 19.30 -8.55
C LEU A 78 8.50 20.36 -8.42
N LEU A 79 7.65 20.30 -7.39
CA LEU A 79 6.61 21.34 -7.16
C LEU A 79 7.21 22.73 -6.98
N LEU A 80 8.31 22.85 -6.25
CA LEU A 80 9.00 24.14 -6.07
C LEU A 80 9.50 24.70 -7.40
N THR A 81 10.10 23.87 -8.23
CA THR A 81 10.58 24.32 -9.56
C THR A 81 9.44 24.70 -10.51
N LEU A 82 8.28 24.06 -10.37
CA LEU A 82 7.11 24.29 -11.22
C LEU A 82 6.18 25.39 -10.71
N ALA A 83 6.34 25.87 -9.48
CA ALA A 83 5.43 26.86 -8.86
C ALA A 83 5.23 28.12 -9.72
N TYR A 84 6.32 28.66 -10.28
CA TYR A 84 6.24 29.84 -11.16
C TYR A 84 5.49 29.53 -12.47
N GLN A 85 5.70 28.34 -13.05
CA GLN A 85 5.00 27.94 -14.27
C GLN A 85 3.49 27.72 -14.01
N ILE A 86 3.14 27.18 -12.83
CA ILE A 86 1.74 27.05 -12.37
C ILE A 86 1.11 28.44 -12.25
N TYR A 87 1.82 29.40 -11.65
CA TYR A 87 1.37 30.80 -11.57
C TYR A 87 1.14 31.41 -12.97
N LYS A 88 2.00 31.13 -13.93
CA LYS A 88 1.83 31.55 -15.33
C LYS A 88 0.69 30.83 -16.05
N GLY A 89 0.11 29.80 -15.46
CA GLY A 89 -1.04 29.05 -16.01
C GLY A 89 -0.64 27.88 -16.91
N SER A 90 0.58 27.37 -16.81
CA SER A 90 1.02 26.19 -17.53
C SER A 90 0.18 24.96 -17.17
N LEU A 91 -0.48 24.38 -18.14
CA LEU A 91 -1.28 23.18 -17.96
C LEU A 91 -0.43 21.97 -17.63
N THR A 92 0.74 21.83 -18.27
CA THR A 92 1.69 20.74 -18.02
C THR A 92 2.25 20.80 -16.60
N ALA A 93 2.63 22.00 -16.13
CA ALA A 93 3.10 22.16 -14.76
C ALA A 93 2.01 21.82 -13.73
N ARG A 94 0.75 22.20 -14.02
CA ARG A 94 -0.39 21.83 -13.17
C ARG A 94 -0.66 20.32 -13.20
N ALA A 95 -0.55 19.69 -14.36
CA ALA A 95 -0.68 18.24 -14.50
C ALA A 95 0.39 17.50 -13.68
N ALA A 96 1.65 17.97 -13.75
CA ALA A 96 2.72 17.44 -12.91
C ALA A 96 2.42 17.63 -11.41
N GLY A 97 1.82 18.78 -11.03
CA GLY A 97 1.34 19.02 -9.67
C GLY A 97 0.31 17.98 -9.21
N ILE A 98 -0.65 17.60 -10.07
CA ILE A 98 -1.62 16.52 -9.80
C ILE A 98 -0.89 15.19 -9.58
N GLY A 99 0.09 14.86 -10.42
CA GLY A 99 0.88 13.63 -10.27
C GLY A 99 1.61 13.58 -8.94
N VAL A 100 2.37 14.62 -8.61
CA VAL A 100 3.15 14.71 -7.35
C VAL A 100 2.25 14.62 -6.12
N THR A 101 1.17 15.39 -6.09
CA THR A 101 0.27 15.39 -4.94
C THR A 101 -0.59 14.13 -4.87
N GLY A 102 -0.88 13.50 -6.02
CA GLY A 102 -1.46 12.16 -6.08
C GLY A 102 -0.53 11.10 -5.49
N ILE A 103 0.77 11.13 -5.83
CA ILE A 103 1.79 10.27 -5.21
C ILE A 103 1.80 10.46 -3.68
N ALA A 104 1.83 11.71 -3.20
CA ALA A 104 1.85 12.00 -1.77
C ALA A 104 0.57 11.49 -1.06
N SER A 105 -0.59 11.64 -1.70
CA SER A 105 -1.87 11.18 -1.14
C SER A 105 -1.91 9.65 -1.02
N VAL A 106 -1.53 8.94 -2.08
CA VAL A 106 -1.51 7.47 -2.08
C VAL A 106 -0.43 6.93 -1.15
N ALA A 107 0.76 7.52 -1.16
CA ALA A 107 1.84 7.16 -0.24
C ALA A 107 1.41 7.31 1.22
N GLY A 108 0.83 8.46 1.58
CA GLY A 108 0.31 8.70 2.92
C GLY A 108 -0.76 7.69 3.33
N MET A 109 -1.68 7.34 2.42
CA MET A 109 -2.70 6.32 2.66
C MET A 109 -2.08 4.93 2.86
N THR A 110 -1.17 4.52 1.99
CA THR A 110 -0.56 3.19 2.03
C THR A 110 0.41 3.00 3.21
N MET A 111 1.00 4.08 3.71
CA MET A 111 1.78 4.08 4.94
C MET A 111 0.89 4.12 6.20
N PHE A 112 -0.29 4.75 6.12
CA PHE A 112 -1.23 4.86 7.22
C PHE A 112 -1.95 3.54 7.52
N ILE A 113 -2.40 2.82 6.50
CA ILE A 113 -3.17 1.58 6.69
C ILE A 113 -2.38 0.49 7.43
N PRO A 114 -1.12 0.16 7.08
CA PRO A 114 -0.31 -0.75 7.87
C PRO A 114 -0.16 -0.30 9.31
N TRP A 115 0.09 0.98 9.55
CA TRP A 115 0.14 1.53 10.90
C TRP A 115 -1.18 1.29 11.64
N MET A 116 -2.32 1.55 11.00
CA MET A 116 -3.63 1.35 11.61
C MET A 116 -3.86 -0.13 11.97
N VAL A 117 -3.54 -1.05 11.07
CA VAL A 117 -3.68 -2.49 11.31
C VAL A 117 -2.73 -2.95 12.43
N LEU A 118 -1.47 -2.51 12.39
CA LEU A 118 -0.45 -2.97 13.33
C LEU A 118 -0.60 -2.36 14.73
N ILE A 119 -1.02 -1.11 14.82
CA ILE A 119 -1.08 -0.38 16.09
C ILE A 119 -2.48 -0.40 16.70
N VAL A 120 -3.52 -0.15 15.90
CA VAL A 120 -4.89 -0.04 16.41
C VAL A 120 -5.48 -1.41 16.73
N SER A 121 -5.20 -2.43 15.92
CA SER A 121 -5.66 -3.79 16.20
C SER A 121 -5.06 -4.34 17.50
N ASP A 122 -3.80 -4.02 17.76
CA ASP A 122 -3.09 -4.42 18.94
C ASP A 122 -3.68 -3.78 20.22
N TYR A 123 -4.07 -2.50 20.15
CA TYR A 123 -4.76 -1.83 21.26
C TYR A 123 -6.15 -2.39 21.57
N SER A 124 -6.84 -2.93 20.56
CA SER A 124 -8.20 -3.47 20.74
C SER A 124 -8.23 -4.88 21.30
N GLN A 125 -7.14 -5.64 21.19
CA GLN A 125 -7.08 -7.04 21.62
C GLN A 125 -6.59 -7.21 23.06
N GLY A 126 -6.17 -6.14 23.72
CA GLY A 126 -5.63 -6.19 25.07
C GLY A 126 -4.20 -6.73 25.15
N PRO A 127 -3.61 -6.82 26.35
CA PRO A 127 -2.26 -7.31 26.50
C PRO A 127 -2.19 -8.81 26.16
N VAL A 128 -1.42 -9.13 25.15
CA VAL A 128 -1.07 -10.53 24.85
C VAL A 128 -0.05 -10.99 25.91
N PRO A 129 -0.25 -12.14 26.56
CA PRO A 129 0.68 -12.63 27.57
C PRO A 129 2.10 -12.74 27.00
N GLY A 130 3.06 -12.11 27.67
CA GLY A 130 4.47 -12.12 27.27
C GLY A 130 4.87 -11.03 26.28
N ILE A 131 3.94 -10.22 25.77
CA ILE A 131 4.24 -9.08 24.90
C ILE A 131 4.27 -7.80 25.76
N THR A 132 5.25 -6.96 25.50
CA THR A 132 5.40 -5.66 26.16
C THR A 132 4.13 -4.82 25.98
N PRO A 133 3.60 -4.18 27.03
CA PRO A 133 2.45 -3.28 26.87
C PRO A 133 2.73 -2.23 25.80
N PRO A 134 1.68 -1.74 25.10
CA PRO A 134 1.83 -0.68 24.12
C PRO A 134 2.64 0.48 24.69
N ASP A 135 3.61 0.98 23.94
CA ASP A 135 4.35 2.18 24.34
C ASP A 135 3.33 3.33 24.55
N PRO A 136 3.21 3.86 25.78
CA PRO A 136 2.27 4.94 26.07
C PRO A 136 2.56 6.23 25.27
N ASN A 137 3.74 6.32 24.64
CA ASN A 137 4.13 7.42 23.77
C ASN A 137 3.72 7.21 22.32
N VAL A 138 3.16 6.07 21.96
CA VAL A 138 2.62 5.85 20.59
C VAL A 138 1.38 6.70 20.41
N THR A 139 1.50 7.75 19.62
CA THR A 139 0.36 8.60 19.27
C THR A 139 -0.59 7.83 18.35
N LEU A 140 -1.90 7.87 18.66
CA LEU A 140 -2.94 7.27 17.82
C LEU A 140 -3.04 7.91 16.42
N THR A 141 -2.34 9.02 16.20
CA THR A 141 -2.33 9.77 14.95
C THR A 141 -0.94 9.68 14.32
N PRO A 142 -0.73 8.80 13.34
CA PRO A 142 0.58 8.68 12.71
C PRO A 142 0.93 9.94 11.93
N PRO A 143 2.20 10.36 11.96
CA PRO A 143 2.65 11.55 11.24
C PRO A 143 2.36 11.52 9.74
N VAL A 144 2.29 10.36 9.12
CA VAL A 144 1.96 10.20 7.67
C VAL A 144 0.57 10.68 7.28
N LEU A 145 -0.37 10.84 8.23
CA LEU A 145 -1.67 11.44 7.95
C LEU A 145 -1.54 12.86 7.39
N TRP A 146 -0.56 13.61 7.84
CA TRP A 146 -0.30 14.94 7.30
C TRP A 146 0.22 14.91 5.87
N ILE A 147 1.01 13.87 5.49
CA ILE A 147 1.45 13.67 4.11
C ILE A 147 0.24 13.46 3.21
N MET A 148 -0.69 12.59 3.63
CA MET A 148 -1.95 12.36 2.92
C MET A 148 -2.78 13.65 2.83
N ALA A 149 -2.94 14.38 3.93
CA ALA A 149 -3.76 15.59 3.97
C ALA A 149 -3.21 16.70 3.05
N ILE A 150 -1.91 16.97 3.10
CA ILE A 150 -1.25 17.95 2.21
C ILE A 150 -1.29 17.47 0.76
N GLY A 151 -1.09 16.18 0.52
CA GLY A 151 -1.26 15.56 -0.79
C GLY A 151 -2.65 15.79 -1.35
N LEU A 152 -3.71 15.48 -0.60
CA LEU A 152 -5.10 15.68 -1.00
C LEU A 152 -5.43 17.15 -1.23
N LEU A 153 -4.97 18.04 -0.36
CA LEU A 153 -5.17 19.49 -0.53
C LEU A 153 -4.58 19.98 -1.87
N GLY A 154 -3.33 19.60 -2.16
CA GLY A 154 -2.69 19.95 -3.43
C GLY A 154 -3.40 19.31 -4.62
N TYR A 155 -3.70 18.03 -4.52
CA TYR A 155 -4.37 17.26 -5.56
C TYR A 155 -5.69 17.89 -6.01
N PHE A 156 -6.59 18.18 -5.07
CA PHE A 156 -7.86 18.81 -5.40
C PHE A 156 -7.69 20.26 -5.84
N THR A 157 -6.73 21.00 -5.28
CA THR A 157 -6.44 22.36 -5.73
C THR A 157 -6.04 22.39 -7.21
N PHE A 158 -5.13 21.50 -7.63
CA PHE A 158 -4.70 21.42 -9.03
C PHE A 158 -5.78 20.85 -9.95
N LEU A 159 -6.51 19.84 -9.48
CA LEU A 159 -7.57 19.18 -10.26
C LEU A 159 -8.73 20.13 -10.57
N LEU A 160 -9.13 20.95 -9.60
CA LEU A 160 -10.36 21.77 -9.67
C LEU A 160 -10.10 23.23 -10.03
N ALA A 161 -8.86 23.60 -10.37
CA ALA A 161 -8.50 24.96 -10.73
C ALA A 161 -9.12 25.47 -12.05
N ASP A 162 -9.79 24.62 -12.83
CA ASP A 162 -10.46 25.00 -14.06
C ASP A 162 -11.76 25.80 -13.82
N LYS A 163 -12.09 26.66 -14.79
CA LYS A 163 -13.41 27.32 -14.89
C LYS A 163 -14.50 26.39 -15.40
N ASP A 164 -14.50 25.14 -14.93
CA ASP A 164 -15.53 24.18 -15.30
C ASP A 164 -16.84 24.41 -14.54
N SER A 165 -17.94 23.91 -15.11
CA SER A 165 -19.21 23.83 -14.40
C SER A 165 -19.09 22.96 -13.16
N THR A 166 -19.93 23.22 -12.15
CA THR A 166 -19.96 22.41 -10.92
C THR A 166 -20.16 20.93 -11.22
N LYS A 167 -21.03 20.61 -12.17
CA LYS A 167 -21.26 19.23 -12.63
C LYS A 167 -19.98 18.55 -13.13
N ASN A 168 -19.21 19.23 -13.98
CA ASN A 168 -17.96 18.69 -14.50
C ASN A 168 -16.90 18.51 -13.39
N LYS A 169 -16.84 19.45 -12.46
CA LYS A 169 -15.95 19.32 -11.30
C LYS A 169 -16.30 18.10 -10.44
N ILE A 170 -17.58 17.83 -10.23
CA ILE A 170 -18.04 16.64 -9.48
C ILE A 170 -17.60 15.37 -10.21
N TYR A 171 -17.84 15.25 -11.52
CA TYR A 171 -17.42 14.06 -12.26
C TYR A 171 -15.90 13.87 -12.29
N LYS A 172 -15.12 14.95 -12.48
CA LYS A 172 -13.67 14.90 -12.34
C LYS A 172 -13.27 14.41 -10.95
N THR A 173 -13.85 14.99 -9.90
CA THR A 173 -13.57 14.57 -8.52
C THR A 173 -13.84 13.08 -8.34
N ILE A 174 -14.98 12.59 -8.77
CA ILE A 174 -15.33 11.17 -8.63
C ILE A 174 -14.30 10.27 -9.30
N VAL A 175 -14.04 10.47 -10.60
CA VAL A 175 -13.17 9.55 -11.34
C VAL A 175 -11.74 9.62 -10.88
N TYR A 176 -11.18 10.82 -10.65
CA TYR A 176 -9.79 10.98 -10.24
C TYR A 176 -9.54 10.54 -8.79
N THR A 177 -10.51 10.75 -7.90
CA THR A 177 -10.42 10.23 -6.51
C THR A 177 -10.49 8.72 -6.52
N TYR A 178 -11.39 8.14 -7.31
CA TYR A 178 -11.54 6.69 -7.34
C TYR A 178 -10.31 6.00 -7.94
N ILE A 179 -9.65 6.58 -8.95
CA ILE A 179 -8.34 6.10 -9.44
C ILE A 179 -7.32 6.06 -8.30
N GLY A 180 -7.20 7.14 -7.52
CA GLY A 180 -6.25 7.20 -6.40
C GLY A 180 -6.55 6.18 -5.30
N VAL A 181 -7.82 6.02 -4.94
CA VAL A 181 -8.27 5.04 -3.92
C VAL A 181 -7.98 3.61 -4.38
N VAL A 182 -8.30 3.28 -5.65
CA VAL A 182 -8.01 1.95 -6.19
C VAL A 182 -6.51 1.70 -6.28
N ALA A 183 -5.73 2.68 -6.74
CA ALA A 183 -4.27 2.56 -6.78
C ALA A 183 -3.68 2.26 -5.38
N GLY A 184 -4.16 2.94 -4.34
CA GLY A 184 -3.72 2.68 -2.98
C GLY A 184 -4.16 1.31 -2.46
N MET A 185 -5.40 0.90 -2.71
CA MET A 185 -5.88 -0.42 -2.30
C MET A 185 -5.14 -1.56 -3.00
N VAL A 186 -4.89 -1.42 -4.30
CA VAL A 186 -4.12 -2.38 -5.10
C VAL A 186 -2.67 -2.45 -4.63
N PHE A 187 -2.08 -1.32 -4.22
CA PHE A 187 -0.77 -1.28 -3.60
C PHE A 187 -0.72 -2.08 -2.29
N MET A 188 -1.74 -1.94 -1.45
CA MET A 188 -1.86 -2.71 -0.21
C MET A 188 -1.97 -4.22 -0.49
N ASN A 189 -2.79 -4.60 -1.47
CA ASN A 189 -2.90 -5.98 -1.91
C ASN A 189 -1.57 -6.52 -2.45
N ALA A 190 -0.77 -5.67 -3.11
CA ALA A 190 0.57 -6.02 -3.56
C ALA A 190 1.49 -6.34 -2.38
N GLN A 191 1.54 -5.47 -1.38
CA GLN A 191 2.32 -5.69 -0.16
C GLN A 191 1.92 -7.01 0.51
N HIS A 192 0.63 -7.27 0.57
CA HIS A 192 0.10 -8.50 1.14
C HIS A 192 0.55 -9.73 0.31
N GLY A 193 0.48 -9.68 -1.01
CA GLY A 193 0.90 -10.78 -1.89
C GLY A 193 2.39 -11.12 -1.80
N VAL A 194 3.27 -10.11 -1.70
CA VAL A 194 4.72 -10.35 -1.67
C VAL A 194 5.27 -10.70 -0.27
N ARG A 195 4.49 -10.53 0.80
CA ARG A 195 4.96 -10.88 2.14
C ARG A 195 5.01 -12.37 2.41
N TYR A 196 4.42 -13.19 1.55
CA TYR A 196 4.28 -14.64 1.74
C TYR A 196 5.48 -15.46 1.27
N PHE A 197 6.66 -14.90 1.33
CA PHE A 197 7.87 -15.71 1.28
C PHE A 197 8.08 -16.32 2.66
N GLU A 198 7.66 -17.55 2.83
CA GLU A 198 7.59 -18.20 4.11
C GLU A 198 8.86 -19.00 4.39
N PHE A 199 9.41 -18.85 5.59
CA PHE A 199 10.31 -19.80 6.17
C PHE A 199 9.46 -20.75 7.02
N ILE A 200 9.46 -22.03 6.71
CA ILE A 200 8.73 -23.03 7.47
C ILE A 200 9.72 -23.87 8.24
N PRO A 201 9.73 -23.81 9.59
CA PRO A 201 10.40 -24.83 10.36
C PRO A 201 9.63 -26.14 10.26
N GLU A 202 10.32 -27.22 9.97
CA GLU A 202 9.78 -28.55 10.15
C GLU A 202 10.00 -28.98 11.60
N TYR A 203 8.91 -29.17 12.32
CA TYR A 203 8.93 -29.72 13.66
C TYR A 203 8.60 -31.20 13.61
N LEU A 204 9.32 -31.99 14.36
CA LEU A 204 8.99 -33.38 14.60
C LEU A 204 8.61 -33.55 16.06
N ASN A 205 7.39 -34.01 16.26
CA ASN A 205 6.94 -34.53 17.53
C ASN A 205 6.42 -35.96 17.31
N GLY A 206 7.21 -36.95 17.65
CA GLY A 206 6.89 -38.35 17.37
C GLY A 206 6.67 -38.54 15.86
N ASP A 207 5.50 -39.03 15.49
CA ASP A 207 5.11 -39.25 14.10
C ASP A 207 4.42 -38.08 13.43
N VAL A 208 4.25 -36.96 14.13
CA VAL A 208 3.55 -35.79 13.64
C VAL A 208 4.55 -34.78 13.07
N ASN A 209 4.46 -34.57 11.78
CA ASN A 209 5.21 -33.54 11.08
C ASN A 209 4.33 -32.27 11.02
N LEU A 210 4.62 -31.30 11.87
CA LEU A 210 3.95 -30.01 11.84
C LEU A 210 4.58 -29.17 10.73
N GLN A 211 3.95 -29.18 9.58
CA GLN A 211 4.29 -28.30 8.46
C GLN A 211 3.23 -27.21 8.35
N ARG A 212 3.68 -26.01 8.06
CA ARG A 212 2.78 -24.99 7.64
C ARG A 212 2.27 -25.27 6.24
N HIS A 213 0.96 -25.29 6.10
CA HIS A 213 0.33 -25.64 4.84
C HIS A 213 0.33 -24.53 3.81
N ASP A 214 0.07 -24.92 2.58
CA ASP A 214 0.05 -24.09 1.39
C ASP A 214 -0.91 -22.91 1.43
N ASN A 215 -1.86 -22.91 2.33
CA ASN A 215 -2.78 -21.79 2.56
C ASN A 215 -2.75 -21.35 4.03
N PRO A 216 -1.80 -20.51 4.42
CA PRO A 216 -1.69 -20.06 5.82
C PRO A 216 -2.94 -19.36 6.31
N TYR A 217 -3.70 -18.66 5.47
CA TYR A 217 -4.97 -18.05 5.92
C TYR A 217 -6.08 -19.06 6.08
N GLY A 218 -6.26 -19.97 5.14
CA GLY A 218 -7.24 -21.05 5.29
C GLY A 218 -6.90 -21.96 6.46
N ASN A 219 -5.64 -22.28 6.63
CA ASN A 219 -5.17 -23.15 7.68
C ASN A 219 -4.93 -22.42 9.01
N GLN A 220 -4.76 -21.11 9.00
CA GLN A 220 -4.68 -20.29 10.18
C GLN A 220 -5.87 -20.52 11.12
N PHE A 221 -7.04 -20.68 10.54
CA PHE A 221 -8.28 -20.94 11.29
C PHE A 221 -8.57 -22.42 11.51
N THR A 222 -7.93 -23.31 10.75
CA THR A 222 -8.18 -24.77 10.82
C THR A 222 -7.07 -25.51 11.54
N ASN A 223 -5.87 -24.93 11.65
CA ASN A 223 -4.72 -25.50 12.35
C ASN A 223 -4.31 -24.62 13.53
N LEU A 224 -5.26 -24.41 14.43
CA LEU A 224 -5.09 -23.57 15.62
C LEU A 224 -3.91 -24.01 16.48
N ASP A 225 -3.68 -25.32 16.60
CA ASP A 225 -2.60 -25.85 17.41
C ASP A 225 -1.22 -25.45 16.91
N TYR A 226 -1.03 -25.43 15.60
CA TYR A 226 0.22 -24.97 15.00
C TYR A 226 0.46 -23.47 15.24
N TYR A 227 -0.56 -22.65 15.05
CA TYR A 227 -0.47 -21.21 15.29
C TYR A 227 -0.36 -20.88 16.77
N ASP A 228 -1.04 -21.63 17.62
CA ASP A 228 -0.91 -21.50 19.05
C ASP A 228 0.51 -21.84 19.52
N ALA A 229 1.09 -22.89 18.96
CA ALA A 229 2.46 -23.27 19.21
C ALA A 229 3.45 -22.16 18.79
N LEU A 230 3.33 -21.63 17.57
CA LEU A 230 4.18 -20.53 17.10
C LEU A 230 3.96 -19.25 17.86
N ALA A 231 2.72 -18.90 18.18
CA ALA A 231 2.38 -17.68 18.90
C ALA A 231 2.88 -17.67 20.34
N LEU A 232 3.05 -18.83 20.95
CA LEU A 232 3.48 -18.97 22.34
C LEU A 232 4.96 -19.30 22.49
N THR A 233 5.68 -19.58 21.38
CA THR A 233 7.14 -19.71 21.44
C THR A 233 7.79 -18.34 21.49
N THR A 234 8.86 -18.23 22.26
CA THR A 234 9.75 -17.06 22.25
C THR A 234 10.65 -17.01 21.03
N VAL A 235 10.50 -17.95 20.12
CA VAL A 235 11.36 -18.12 18.94
C VAL A 235 10.73 -17.42 17.74
N SER A 236 11.32 -16.34 17.29
CA SER A 236 10.92 -15.65 16.06
C SER A 236 11.35 -16.44 14.83
N GLN A 237 10.74 -16.17 13.67
CA GLN A 237 11.14 -16.79 12.40
C GLN A 237 12.63 -16.53 12.06
N ALA A 238 13.15 -15.35 12.41
CA ALA A 238 14.57 -15.05 12.27
C ALA A 238 15.44 -15.95 13.16
N GLN A 239 15.00 -16.24 14.37
CA GLN A 239 15.67 -17.19 15.25
C GLN A 239 15.55 -18.61 14.71
N MET A 240 14.38 -19.01 14.21
CA MET A 240 14.19 -20.33 13.61
C MET A 240 15.10 -20.56 12.40
N SER A 241 15.42 -19.54 11.62
CA SER A 241 16.35 -19.67 10.48
C SER A 241 17.78 -20.02 10.89
N VAL A 242 18.15 -19.82 12.13
CA VAL A 242 19.48 -20.12 12.70
C VAL A 242 19.48 -21.28 13.69
N ILE A 243 18.31 -21.82 14.05
CA ILE A 243 18.20 -23.00 14.91
C ILE A 243 18.78 -24.21 14.15
N LYS A 244 19.68 -24.90 14.82
CA LYS A 244 20.31 -26.08 14.23
C LYS A 244 19.35 -27.25 14.19
N PRO A 245 19.47 -28.14 13.20
CA PRO A 245 18.79 -29.43 13.24
C PRO A 245 19.06 -30.14 14.58
N ASP A 246 18.04 -30.82 15.10
CA ASP A 246 18.06 -31.53 16.38
C ASP A 246 18.06 -30.63 17.63
N GLU A 247 17.94 -29.33 17.50
CA GLU A 247 17.76 -28.45 18.63
C GLU A 247 16.31 -28.54 19.14
N ALA A 248 16.15 -28.79 20.44
CA ALA A 248 14.84 -28.84 21.07
C ALA A 248 14.35 -27.42 21.39
N ILE A 249 13.09 -27.17 21.11
CA ILE A 249 12.38 -25.94 21.50
C ILE A 249 11.13 -26.32 22.31
N ASP A 250 10.81 -25.51 23.31
CA ASP A 250 9.60 -25.67 24.10
C ASP A 250 8.47 -24.84 23.50
N ILE A 251 7.37 -25.50 23.19
CA ILE A 251 6.15 -24.87 22.69
C ILE A 251 5.14 -24.84 23.84
N VAL A 252 4.69 -23.64 24.18
CA VAL A 252 3.68 -23.43 25.20
C VAL A 252 2.33 -23.26 24.54
N HIS A 253 1.43 -24.20 24.73
CA HIS A 253 0.06 -24.13 24.22
C HIS A 253 -0.81 -23.15 25.00
N LYS A 254 -1.98 -22.78 24.45
CA LYS A 254 -2.93 -21.87 25.11
C LYS A 254 -3.41 -22.35 26.48
N ASP A 255 -3.50 -23.65 26.68
CA ASP A 255 -3.82 -24.27 27.97
C ASP A 255 -2.62 -24.31 28.95
N LYS A 256 -1.49 -23.68 28.56
CA LYS A 256 -0.22 -23.63 29.28
C LYS A 256 0.49 -24.99 29.40
N THR A 257 0.09 -25.99 28.66
CA THR A 257 0.88 -27.20 28.51
C THR A 257 2.15 -26.86 27.72
N VAL A 258 3.26 -27.47 28.11
CA VAL A 258 4.56 -27.28 27.44
C VAL A 258 4.89 -28.58 26.71
N GLU A 259 5.14 -28.47 25.42
CA GLU A 259 5.56 -29.56 24.57
C GLU A 259 6.93 -29.26 23.99
N SER A 260 7.88 -30.16 24.21
CA SER A 260 9.23 -30.02 23.65
C SER A 260 9.25 -30.65 22.26
N MET A 261 9.59 -29.84 21.26
CA MET A 261 9.69 -30.28 19.87
C MET A 261 11.12 -30.16 19.38
N VAL A 262 11.54 -31.13 18.55
CA VAL A 262 12.86 -31.10 17.91
C VAL A 262 12.73 -30.51 16.53
N VAL A 263 13.48 -29.46 16.24
CA VAL A 263 13.53 -28.83 14.93
C VAL A 263 14.30 -29.73 13.97
N LYS A 264 13.61 -30.34 13.01
CA LYS A 264 14.21 -31.19 11.99
C LYS A 264 14.98 -30.38 10.94
N LYS A 265 14.43 -29.30 10.48
CA LYS A 265 14.99 -28.48 9.42
C LYS A 265 14.33 -27.10 9.42
N SER A 266 15.15 -26.05 9.42
CA SER A 266 14.67 -24.72 9.08
C SER A 266 15.11 -24.39 7.66
N VAL A 267 14.21 -24.39 6.72
CA VAL A 267 14.49 -24.08 5.32
C VAL A 267 13.55 -23.00 4.83
N PRO A 268 14.06 -22.09 3.98
CA PRO A 268 13.17 -21.32 3.14
C PRO A 268 12.44 -22.33 2.26
N THR A 269 11.15 -22.48 2.47
CA THR A 269 10.34 -23.40 1.69
C THR A 269 9.88 -22.75 0.41
N TYR A 270 10.23 -23.38 -0.68
CA TYR A 270 9.64 -23.12 -1.96
C TYR A 270 8.25 -23.75 -1.99
N ASN A 271 7.24 -22.90 -1.81
CA ASN A 271 5.86 -23.28 -2.06
C ASN A 271 5.45 -22.76 -3.44
N PRO A 272 4.96 -23.60 -4.37
CA PRO A 272 4.45 -23.15 -5.67
C PRO A 272 3.41 -22.03 -5.56
N ASN A 273 2.57 -22.05 -4.52
CA ASN A 273 1.60 -21.00 -4.26
C ASN A 273 2.24 -19.65 -3.90
N THR A 274 3.39 -19.67 -3.25
CA THR A 274 4.14 -18.45 -2.94
C THR A 274 4.54 -17.71 -4.21
N ILE A 275 5.01 -18.41 -5.23
CA ILE A 275 5.35 -17.79 -6.52
C ILE A 275 4.10 -17.22 -7.19
N SER A 276 2.99 -17.93 -7.14
CA SER A 276 1.72 -17.43 -7.66
C SER A 276 1.29 -16.14 -6.96
N LEU A 277 1.44 -16.08 -5.65
CA LEU A 277 1.14 -14.88 -4.84
C LEU A 277 2.10 -13.74 -5.15
N PHE A 278 3.38 -14.03 -5.36
CA PHE A 278 4.36 -13.04 -5.80
C PHE A 278 4.01 -12.45 -7.16
N LEU A 279 3.67 -13.28 -8.14
CA LEU A 279 3.28 -12.80 -9.48
C LEU A 279 2.08 -11.87 -9.39
N GLY A 280 1.06 -12.24 -8.63
CA GLY A 280 -0.09 -11.36 -8.38
C GLY A 280 0.28 -10.11 -7.59
N GLY A 281 1.15 -10.23 -6.57
CA GLY A 281 1.65 -9.10 -5.78
C GLY A 281 2.43 -8.10 -6.63
N TYR A 282 3.41 -8.55 -7.41
CA TYR A 282 4.15 -7.67 -8.32
C TYR A 282 3.30 -7.11 -9.45
N GLY A 283 2.32 -7.88 -9.96
CA GLY A 283 1.32 -7.39 -10.91
C GLY A 283 0.52 -6.22 -10.32
N ASN A 284 0.12 -6.33 -9.07
CA ASN A 284 -0.57 -5.26 -8.35
C ASN A 284 0.32 -4.03 -8.10
N TYR A 285 1.61 -4.20 -7.75
CA TYR A 285 2.56 -3.08 -7.65
C TYR A 285 2.68 -2.34 -8.97
N LEU A 286 2.91 -3.08 -10.06
CA LEU A 286 3.02 -2.49 -11.39
C LEU A 286 1.73 -1.73 -11.76
N ALA A 287 0.57 -2.33 -11.53
CA ALA A 287 -0.72 -1.70 -11.81
C ALA A 287 -0.91 -0.41 -11.00
N SER A 288 -0.62 -0.44 -9.70
CA SER A 288 -0.73 0.73 -8.82
C SER A 288 0.18 1.86 -9.26
N TYR A 289 1.48 1.58 -9.51
CA TYR A 289 2.42 2.60 -9.97
C TYR A 289 2.01 3.16 -11.34
N LEU A 290 1.56 2.33 -12.28
CA LEU A 290 1.06 2.82 -13.56
C LEU A 290 -0.15 3.74 -13.38
N MET A 291 -1.12 3.38 -12.53
CA MET A 291 -2.27 4.24 -12.25
C MET A 291 -1.83 5.62 -11.75
N ILE A 292 -0.90 5.66 -10.80
CA ILE A 292 -0.44 6.91 -10.17
C ILE A 292 0.38 7.75 -11.14
N PHE A 293 1.35 7.15 -11.84
CA PHE A 293 2.22 7.88 -12.76
C PHE A 293 1.51 8.31 -14.04
N MET A 294 0.40 7.66 -14.41
CA MET A 294 -0.42 8.10 -15.55
C MET A 294 -1.34 9.28 -15.23
N LEU A 295 -1.62 9.58 -13.95
CA LEU A 295 -2.51 10.67 -13.56
C LEU A 295 -2.24 12.01 -14.27
N PRO A 296 -0.99 12.54 -14.33
CA PRO A 296 -0.73 13.79 -15.03
C PRO A 296 -1.03 13.72 -16.54
N PHE A 297 -0.76 12.60 -17.16
CA PHE A 297 -0.96 12.43 -18.61
C PHE A 297 -2.43 12.16 -18.95
N VAL A 298 -3.15 11.46 -18.10
CA VAL A 298 -4.61 11.31 -18.20
C VAL A 298 -5.30 12.65 -17.96
N PHE A 299 -4.79 13.47 -17.02
CA PHE A 299 -5.28 14.83 -16.85
C PHE A 299 -5.04 15.70 -18.12
N LEU A 300 -3.93 15.48 -18.82
CA LEU A 300 -3.66 16.08 -20.13
C LEU A 300 -4.45 15.41 -21.27
N ARG A 301 -5.33 14.47 -20.96
CA ARG A 301 -6.20 13.72 -21.87
C ARG A 301 -5.45 12.94 -22.95
N LYS A 302 -4.20 12.51 -22.68
CA LYS A 302 -3.38 11.77 -23.61
C LYS A 302 -3.90 10.35 -23.81
N ARG A 303 -4.18 9.97 -25.07
CA ARG A 303 -4.76 8.66 -25.41
C ARG A 303 -3.93 7.48 -24.95
N TRP A 304 -2.60 7.55 -25.12
CA TRP A 304 -1.72 6.50 -24.65
C TRP A 304 -1.80 6.30 -23.12
N ALA A 305 -1.88 7.40 -22.36
CA ALA A 305 -1.99 7.33 -20.90
C ALA A 305 -3.34 6.75 -20.45
N TYR A 306 -4.43 7.11 -21.16
CA TYR A 306 -5.73 6.50 -20.94
C TYR A 306 -5.70 4.99 -21.21
N ASN A 307 -5.12 4.55 -22.32
CA ASN A 307 -4.98 3.13 -22.63
C ASN A 307 -4.15 2.41 -21.56
N THR A 308 -3.04 3.01 -21.11
CA THR A 308 -2.23 2.47 -20.01
C THR A 308 -3.04 2.38 -18.72
N MET A 309 -3.87 3.37 -18.41
CA MET A 309 -4.77 3.35 -17.25
C MET A 309 -5.76 2.18 -17.33
N VAL A 310 -6.37 1.94 -18.49
CA VAL A 310 -7.27 0.80 -18.74
C VAL A 310 -6.52 -0.52 -18.53
N MET A 311 -5.33 -0.65 -19.13
CA MET A 311 -4.49 -1.84 -18.96
C MET A 311 -4.09 -2.08 -17.50
N ALA A 312 -3.66 -1.03 -16.79
CA ALA A 312 -3.30 -1.12 -15.37
C ALA A 312 -4.49 -1.56 -14.51
N THR A 313 -5.67 -1.01 -14.79
CA THR A 313 -6.91 -1.37 -14.07
C THR A 313 -7.30 -2.82 -14.33
N LEU A 314 -7.19 -3.29 -15.58
CA LEU A 314 -7.43 -4.69 -15.92
C LEU A 314 -6.40 -5.61 -15.26
N LEU A 315 -5.11 -5.25 -15.32
CA LEU A 315 -4.04 -6.00 -14.66
C LEU A 315 -4.29 -6.13 -13.16
N SER A 316 -4.69 -5.04 -12.51
CA SER A 316 -4.97 -5.08 -11.07
C SER A 316 -6.15 -5.99 -10.73
N ALA A 317 -7.23 -5.96 -11.52
CA ALA A 317 -8.35 -6.86 -11.33
C ALA A 317 -7.93 -8.33 -11.44
N VAL A 318 -7.19 -8.67 -12.51
CA VAL A 318 -6.70 -10.03 -12.75
C VAL A 318 -5.75 -10.46 -11.62
N ALA A 319 -4.75 -9.67 -11.31
CA ALA A 319 -3.73 -10.00 -10.31
C ALA A 319 -4.33 -10.16 -8.90
N THR A 320 -5.30 -9.32 -8.56
CA THR A 320 -5.96 -9.37 -7.25
C THR A 320 -6.86 -10.58 -7.12
N TYR A 321 -7.69 -10.88 -8.13
CA TYR A 321 -8.50 -12.09 -8.11
C TYR A 321 -7.65 -13.37 -8.23
N TRP A 322 -6.53 -13.32 -8.94
CA TRP A 322 -5.57 -14.42 -8.96
C TRP A 322 -5.10 -14.76 -7.54
N ASN A 323 -4.66 -13.75 -6.78
CA ASN A 323 -4.26 -13.95 -5.39
C ASN A 323 -5.40 -14.48 -4.52
N TYR A 324 -6.64 -14.01 -4.75
CA TYR A 324 -7.81 -14.53 -4.07
C TYR A 324 -8.03 -16.02 -4.35
N PHE A 325 -7.95 -16.44 -5.60
CA PHE A 325 -8.13 -17.86 -5.95
C PHE A 325 -7.04 -18.76 -5.39
N VAL A 326 -5.83 -18.22 -5.24
CA VAL A 326 -4.74 -18.97 -4.63
C VAL A 326 -4.90 -19.09 -3.11
N ARG A 327 -5.48 -18.08 -2.45
CA ARG A 327 -5.40 -17.97 -1.00
C ARG A 327 -6.70 -17.71 -0.23
N GLY A 328 -7.75 -17.30 -0.91
CA GLY A 328 -9.09 -17.14 -0.32
C GLY A 328 -9.27 -15.93 0.59
N SER A 329 -8.33 -14.98 0.64
CA SER A 329 -8.42 -13.84 1.56
C SER A 329 -9.32 -12.72 1.03
N PHE A 330 -10.20 -12.20 1.90
CA PHE A 330 -11.28 -11.29 1.52
C PHE A 330 -10.79 -9.91 1.04
N GLU A 331 -9.66 -9.43 1.51
CA GLU A 331 -9.08 -8.14 1.07
C GLU A 331 -8.78 -8.13 -0.43
N TRP A 332 -8.43 -9.28 -1.02
CA TRP A 332 -8.25 -9.36 -2.47
C TRP A 332 -9.56 -9.31 -3.24
N VAL A 333 -10.65 -9.83 -2.68
CA VAL A 333 -11.99 -9.64 -3.28
C VAL A 333 -12.35 -8.16 -3.32
N ILE A 334 -12.10 -7.43 -2.24
CA ILE A 334 -12.36 -5.97 -2.19
C ILE A 334 -11.55 -5.27 -3.26
N GLY A 335 -10.23 -5.47 -3.31
CA GLY A 335 -9.35 -4.81 -4.28
C GLY A 335 -9.69 -5.16 -5.73
N GLY A 336 -9.97 -6.43 -6.00
CA GLY A 336 -10.41 -6.91 -7.33
C GLY A 336 -11.73 -6.26 -7.76
N THR A 337 -12.72 -6.23 -6.87
CA THR A 337 -14.02 -5.62 -7.12
C THR A 337 -13.88 -4.11 -7.36
N MET A 338 -13.10 -3.41 -6.55
CA MET A 338 -12.82 -1.99 -6.75
C MET A 338 -12.16 -1.71 -8.11
N SER A 339 -11.23 -2.58 -8.53
CA SER A 339 -10.59 -2.48 -9.84
C SER A 339 -11.59 -2.69 -10.99
N VAL A 340 -12.50 -3.66 -10.87
CA VAL A 340 -13.56 -3.87 -11.86
C VAL A 340 -14.51 -2.66 -11.93
N ILE A 341 -14.91 -2.12 -10.80
CA ILE A 341 -15.74 -0.91 -10.76
C ILE A 341 -15.00 0.28 -11.41
N LEU A 342 -13.70 0.45 -11.12
CA LEU A 342 -12.89 1.47 -11.78
C LEU A 342 -12.86 1.27 -13.29
N LEU A 343 -12.67 0.04 -13.75
CA LEU A 343 -12.67 -0.27 -15.19
C LEU A 343 -13.99 0.16 -15.84
N VAL A 344 -15.12 -0.14 -15.22
CA VAL A 344 -16.43 0.30 -15.70
C VAL A 344 -16.50 1.83 -15.74
N ILE A 345 -16.14 2.51 -14.65
CA ILE A 345 -16.17 3.97 -14.54
C ILE A 345 -15.35 4.63 -15.66
N ILE A 346 -14.10 4.23 -15.87
CA ILE A 346 -13.22 4.87 -16.87
C ILE A 346 -13.67 4.60 -18.32
N LEU A 347 -14.44 3.53 -18.55
CA LEU A 347 -15.00 3.22 -19.87
C LEU A 347 -16.32 3.95 -20.15
N LEU A 348 -17.06 4.38 -19.10
CA LEU A 348 -18.32 5.10 -19.28
C LEU A 348 -18.09 6.46 -19.96
N PRO A 349 -18.86 6.81 -21.03
CA PRO A 349 -18.66 8.05 -21.79
C PRO A 349 -18.68 9.31 -20.92
N ILE A 350 -19.50 9.33 -19.87
CA ILE A 350 -19.64 10.46 -18.94
C ILE A 350 -18.35 10.77 -18.18
N PHE A 351 -17.50 9.78 -17.91
CA PHE A 351 -16.21 9.94 -17.23
C PHE A 351 -15.06 9.96 -18.23
N LYS A 352 -15.13 9.16 -19.29
CA LYS A 352 -14.11 9.03 -20.32
C LYS A 352 -13.73 10.37 -20.96
N GLN A 353 -14.70 11.28 -21.16
CA GLN A 353 -14.47 12.62 -21.69
C GLN A 353 -13.47 13.47 -20.87
N PHE A 354 -13.26 13.15 -19.60
CA PHE A 354 -12.28 13.83 -18.73
C PHE A 354 -10.88 13.17 -18.78
N LEU A 355 -10.78 11.97 -19.33
CA LEU A 355 -9.59 11.13 -19.31
C LEU A 355 -8.87 11.05 -20.66
N VAL A 356 -9.58 11.28 -21.76
CA VAL A 356 -9.03 11.18 -23.12
C VAL A 356 -9.70 12.17 -24.04
N GLU A 357 -8.96 12.66 -25.04
CA GLU A 357 -9.50 13.48 -26.12
C GLU A 357 -10.32 12.64 -27.10
N ASP A 358 -11.42 13.22 -27.61
CA ASP A 358 -12.20 12.58 -28.67
C ASP A 358 -11.35 12.54 -29.97
N PRO A 359 -11.33 11.40 -30.69
CA PRO A 359 -10.60 11.31 -31.97
C PRO A 359 -10.96 12.36 -32.97
N LYS A 360 -12.17 12.93 -32.89
CA LYS A 360 -12.63 14.00 -33.81
C LYS A 360 -12.02 15.38 -33.45
N GLU A 361 -11.58 15.58 -32.19
CA GLU A 361 -10.89 16.81 -31.77
C GLU A 361 -9.39 16.79 -32.13
N GLU A 362 -8.82 15.61 -32.39
CA GLU A 362 -7.41 15.44 -32.75
C GLU A 362 -7.13 15.74 -34.25
N GLN A 363 -8.19 15.78 -35.08
CA GLN A 363 -8.12 16.04 -36.53
C GLN A 363 -8.52 17.47 -36.94
N ALA A 364 -8.93 18.29 -36.01
CA ALA A 364 -9.30 19.68 -36.17
C ALA A 364 -8.23 20.64 -35.61
#